data_6fd7f27328d58493fef413e5643e4e75
#
_entry.id   6fd7f27328d58493fef413e5643e4e75
#
_cell.length_a   1.000
_cell.length_b   1.000
_cell.length_c   1.000
_cell.angle_alpha   90.00
_cell.angle_beta   90.00
_cell.angle_gamma   90.00
#
_symmetry.space_group_name_H-M   'P 1'
#
loop_
_entity.id
_entity.type
_entity.pdbx_description
1 polymer ?
#
loop_
_entity_poly.entity_id
_entity_poly.type
_entity_poly.pdbx_seq_one_letter_code
_entity_poly.pdbx_strand_id
1 'polypeptide(L)'
;MTLFDKLIPSDLLRPYVPQFASRRWAGPIDRGFDVADAIVAGKDEKALSLRTALFAFAIRIISAFIAYVSQVLMARWLGSHEYGIFVWVWVAAVICGGLACLGFPSAVVRFIPQYRVEKNDAALRGITYGSRIYSLFAATLLAVVGIAVTYFFQETISSIYVLPLFLAAICLPMLALAEVQDGVARAFNWIDIALSPTYLLRPVLILIAMVGALAFGMQATAATALMATIAATWFSSIVQLV
;
A
#
# COMPACT_ATOMS: atom_id res chain seq x y z
N MET A 1 -23.09 10.07 -10.15
CA MET A 1 -23.56 8.88 -10.88
C MET A 1 -22.43 7.89 -10.84
N THR A 2 -22.41 7.06 -9.80
CA THR A 2 -21.27 6.21 -9.43
C THR A 2 -21.33 4.89 -10.20
N LEU A 3 -20.16 4.32 -10.50
CA LEU A 3 -19.94 3.02 -11.16
C LEU A 3 -20.77 1.86 -10.57
N PHE A 4 -21.30 2.03 -9.37
CA PHE A 4 -22.13 1.04 -8.66
C PHE A 4 -23.57 0.88 -9.18
N ASP A 5 -24.12 1.86 -9.91
CA ASP A 5 -25.46 1.72 -10.52
C ASP A 5 -25.50 0.73 -11.70
N LYS A 6 -24.34 0.21 -12.09
CA LYS A 6 -24.19 -0.80 -13.16
C LYS A 6 -23.75 -2.19 -12.66
N LEU A 7 -23.56 -2.37 -11.36
CA LEU A 7 -23.26 -3.69 -10.82
C LEU A 7 -24.52 -4.57 -10.84
N ILE A 8 -24.34 -5.73 -11.41
CA ILE A 8 -25.31 -6.80 -11.73
C ILE A 8 -26.44 -6.85 -10.70
N PRO A 9 -27.69 -6.62 -11.11
CA PRO A 9 -28.84 -6.77 -10.21
C PRO A 9 -28.88 -8.20 -9.68
N SER A 10 -29.09 -8.37 -8.40
CA SER A 10 -29.28 -9.67 -7.73
C SER A 10 -30.38 -10.51 -8.42
N ASP A 11 -31.32 -9.84 -9.06
CA ASP A 11 -32.38 -10.45 -9.90
C ASP A 11 -31.86 -11.38 -11.00
N LEU A 12 -30.63 -11.16 -11.50
CA LEU A 12 -29.99 -12.01 -12.50
C LEU A 12 -29.39 -13.29 -11.90
N LEU A 13 -29.05 -13.30 -10.63
CA LEU A 13 -28.41 -14.44 -9.96
C LEU A 13 -29.42 -15.29 -9.15
N ARG A 14 -30.50 -14.69 -8.68
CA ARG A 14 -31.58 -15.39 -7.93
C ARG A 14 -32.13 -16.65 -8.61
N PRO A 15 -32.38 -16.69 -9.93
CA PRO A 15 -32.93 -17.90 -10.58
C PRO A 15 -31.95 -19.08 -10.66
N TYR A 16 -30.64 -18.85 -10.53
CA TYR A 16 -29.61 -19.89 -10.64
C TYR A 16 -29.25 -20.57 -9.31
N VAL A 17 -29.52 -19.91 -8.18
CA VAL A 17 -29.14 -20.38 -6.84
C VAL A 17 -29.84 -21.66 -6.41
N PRO A 18 -31.18 -21.87 -6.66
CA PRO A 18 -31.87 -23.09 -6.28
C PRO A 18 -31.33 -24.36 -6.94
N GLN A 19 -30.66 -24.27 -8.07
CA GLN A 19 -30.18 -25.44 -8.81
C GLN A 19 -28.89 -26.04 -8.21
N PHE A 20 -28.13 -25.25 -7.42
CA PHE A 20 -26.84 -25.65 -6.86
C PHE A 20 -26.83 -25.78 -5.34
N ALA A 21 -27.81 -25.24 -4.64
CA ALA A 21 -27.87 -25.26 -3.18
C ALA A 21 -28.78 -26.35 -2.67
N SER A 22 -28.30 -27.25 -1.80
CA SER A 22 -29.14 -28.15 -1.06
C SER A 22 -30.13 -27.33 -0.21
N ARG A 23 -31.36 -27.85 0.01
CA ARG A 23 -32.46 -27.20 0.77
C ARG A 23 -32.02 -26.57 2.11
N ARG A 24 -30.94 -27.06 2.68
CA ARG A 24 -30.36 -26.60 3.96
C ARG A 24 -29.65 -25.26 3.86
N TRP A 25 -29.16 -24.87 2.66
CA TRP A 25 -28.39 -23.65 2.42
C TRP A 25 -29.19 -22.56 1.70
N ALA A 26 -30.37 -22.86 1.19
CA ALA A 26 -31.21 -21.88 0.48
C ALA A 26 -31.60 -20.68 1.37
N GLY A 27 -31.99 -20.90 2.62
CA GLY A 27 -32.39 -19.84 3.53
C GLY A 27 -31.27 -18.86 3.93
N PRO A 28 -30.04 -19.32 4.25
CA PRO A 28 -28.90 -18.44 4.46
C PRO A 28 -28.47 -17.65 3.19
N ILE A 29 -28.59 -18.27 2.01
CA ILE A 29 -28.22 -17.64 0.74
C ILE A 29 -29.24 -16.55 0.37
N ASP A 30 -30.55 -16.80 0.52
CA ASP A 30 -31.58 -15.78 0.27
C ASP A 30 -31.43 -14.58 1.22
N ARG A 31 -31.15 -14.80 2.51
CA ARG A 31 -30.84 -13.71 3.43
C ARG A 31 -29.58 -12.93 3.00
N GLY A 32 -28.59 -13.61 2.44
CA GLY A 32 -27.39 -12.99 1.87
C GLY A 32 -27.74 -12.05 0.71
N PHE A 33 -28.63 -12.47 -0.19
CA PHE A 33 -29.12 -11.63 -1.29
C PHE A 33 -29.97 -10.47 -0.81
N ASP A 34 -30.87 -10.68 0.17
CA ASP A 34 -31.68 -9.59 0.75
C ASP A 34 -30.81 -8.55 1.46
N VAL A 35 -29.75 -8.98 2.13
CA VAL A 35 -28.75 -8.09 2.72
C VAL A 35 -27.95 -7.35 1.63
N ALA A 36 -27.57 -8.04 0.56
CA ALA A 36 -26.87 -7.42 -0.56
C ALA A 36 -27.75 -6.38 -1.27
N ASP A 37 -29.03 -6.69 -1.49
CA ASP A 37 -29.99 -5.77 -2.09
C ASP A 37 -30.28 -4.56 -1.19
N ALA A 38 -30.41 -4.77 0.13
CA ALA A 38 -30.55 -3.68 1.10
C ALA A 38 -29.30 -2.78 1.13
N ILE A 39 -28.11 -3.34 0.92
CA ILE A 39 -26.86 -2.60 0.83
C ILE A 39 -26.79 -1.81 -0.49
N VAL A 40 -27.16 -2.43 -1.61
CA VAL A 40 -27.08 -1.81 -2.94
C VAL A 40 -28.17 -0.77 -3.14
N ALA A 41 -29.39 -0.99 -2.67
CA ALA A 41 -30.53 -0.09 -2.83
C ALA A 41 -30.75 0.88 -1.67
N GLY A 42 -30.22 0.57 -0.47
CA GLY A 42 -30.43 1.38 0.74
C GLY A 42 -29.77 2.78 0.62
N LYS A 43 -30.50 3.81 1.00
CA LYS A 43 -30.00 5.19 1.10
C LYS A 43 -29.59 5.56 2.53
N ASP A 44 -29.70 4.63 3.46
CA ASP A 44 -29.38 4.84 4.86
C ASP A 44 -27.88 4.96 5.10
N GLU A 45 -27.51 5.70 6.12
CA GLU A 45 -26.11 5.91 6.54
C GLU A 45 -25.36 4.60 6.80
N LYS A 46 -26.07 3.57 7.29
CA LYS A 46 -25.57 2.21 7.47
C LYS A 46 -25.25 1.51 6.14
N ALA A 47 -26.10 1.67 5.13
CA ALA A 47 -25.87 1.10 3.80
C ALA A 47 -24.66 1.77 3.12
N LEU A 48 -24.49 3.08 3.27
CA LEU A 48 -23.34 3.81 2.75
C LEU A 48 -22.04 3.37 3.42
N SER A 49 -22.03 3.22 4.74
CA SER A 49 -20.89 2.72 5.52
C SER A 49 -20.50 1.31 5.11
N LEU A 50 -21.48 0.43 4.91
CA LEU A 50 -21.24 -0.95 4.50
C LEU A 50 -20.73 -1.06 3.06
N ARG A 51 -21.22 -0.23 2.13
CA ARG A 51 -20.67 -0.11 0.77
C ARG A 51 -19.21 0.29 0.78
N THR A 52 -18.86 1.29 1.58
CA THR A 52 -17.49 1.77 1.73
C THR A 52 -16.59 0.67 2.30
N ALA A 53 -17.08 -0.08 3.28
CA ALA A 53 -16.35 -1.22 3.85
C ALA A 53 -16.14 -2.36 2.83
N LEU A 54 -17.18 -2.70 2.05
CA LEU A 54 -17.09 -3.72 1.00
C LEU A 54 -16.15 -3.30 -0.13
N PHE A 55 -16.17 -2.03 -0.52
CA PHE A 55 -15.25 -1.49 -1.51
C PHE A 55 -13.80 -1.56 -1.02
N ALA A 56 -13.55 -1.13 0.22
CA ALA A 56 -12.23 -1.24 0.83
C ALA A 56 -11.77 -2.71 0.95
N PHE A 57 -12.67 -3.63 1.25
CA PHE A 57 -12.39 -5.05 1.29
C PHE A 57 -12.05 -5.63 -0.10
N ALA A 58 -12.82 -5.26 -1.13
CA ALA A 58 -12.54 -5.66 -2.51
C ALA A 58 -11.17 -5.16 -2.98
N ILE A 59 -10.83 -3.89 -2.71
CA ILE A 59 -9.50 -3.34 -3.00
C ILE A 59 -8.41 -4.16 -2.30
N ARG A 60 -8.61 -4.55 -1.06
CA ARG A 60 -7.64 -5.37 -0.31
C ARG A 60 -7.44 -6.75 -0.92
N ILE A 61 -8.51 -7.42 -1.37
CA ILE A 61 -8.39 -8.72 -2.03
C ILE A 61 -7.63 -8.58 -3.36
N ILE A 62 -8.00 -7.59 -4.18
CA ILE A 62 -7.34 -7.35 -5.46
C ILE A 62 -5.87 -6.99 -5.24
N SER A 63 -5.58 -6.13 -4.27
CA SER A 63 -4.20 -5.74 -3.94
C SER A 63 -3.37 -6.92 -3.43
N ALA A 64 -3.96 -7.78 -2.59
CA ALA A 64 -3.28 -9.00 -2.12
C ALA A 64 -2.96 -9.95 -3.28
N PHE A 65 -3.88 -10.11 -4.24
CA PHE A 65 -3.66 -10.91 -5.44
C PHE A 65 -2.54 -10.31 -6.31
N ILE A 66 -2.57 -9.00 -6.57
CA ILE A 66 -1.52 -8.31 -7.33
C ILE A 66 -0.16 -8.44 -6.62
N ALA A 67 -0.12 -8.24 -5.31
CA ALA A 67 1.10 -8.39 -4.51
C ALA A 67 1.64 -9.83 -4.60
N TYR A 68 0.77 -10.84 -4.48
CA TYR A 68 1.16 -12.23 -4.60
C TYR A 68 1.75 -12.55 -5.99
N VAL A 69 1.06 -12.16 -7.06
CA VAL A 69 1.55 -12.34 -8.44
C VAL A 69 2.89 -11.63 -8.63
N SER A 70 3.03 -10.40 -8.11
CA SER A 70 4.28 -9.63 -8.17
C SER A 70 5.43 -10.37 -7.49
N GLN A 71 5.20 -10.92 -6.30
CA GLN A 71 6.23 -11.68 -5.57
C GLN A 71 6.63 -12.96 -6.32
N VAL A 72 5.67 -13.69 -6.88
CA VAL A 72 5.94 -14.90 -7.67
C VAL A 72 6.77 -14.59 -8.93
N LEU A 73 6.41 -13.52 -9.66
CA LEU A 73 7.14 -13.09 -10.84
C LEU A 73 8.56 -12.64 -10.50
N MET A 74 8.72 -11.83 -9.45
CA MET A 74 10.03 -11.39 -8.98
C MET A 74 10.91 -12.57 -8.57
N ALA A 75 10.35 -13.55 -7.84
CA ALA A 75 11.07 -14.75 -7.43
C ALA A 75 11.53 -15.60 -8.64
N ARG A 76 10.70 -15.67 -9.69
CA ARG A 76 11.04 -16.39 -10.93
C ARG A 76 12.13 -15.71 -11.73
N TRP A 77 12.13 -14.39 -11.82
CA TRP A 77 13.13 -13.62 -12.59
C TRP A 77 14.48 -13.56 -11.87
N LEU A 78 14.48 -13.36 -10.56
CA LEU A 78 15.71 -13.24 -9.77
C LEU A 78 16.34 -14.58 -9.40
N GLY A 79 15.53 -15.63 -9.29
CA GLY A 79 15.95 -16.89 -8.66
C GLY A 79 15.98 -16.79 -7.13
N SER A 80 16.11 -17.94 -6.47
CA SER A 80 15.96 -18.04 -5.01
C SER A 80 16.98 -17.22 -4.20
N HIS A 81 18.22 -17.14 -4.67
CA HIS A 81 19.30 -16.45 -3.96
C HIS A 81 19.13 -14.93 -3.99
N GLU A 82 19.04 -14.34 -5.18
CA GLU A 82 18.90 -12.89 -5.36
C GLU A 82 17.56 -12.38 -4.81
N TYR A 83 16.49 -13.15 -4.97
CA TYR A 83 15.20 -12.84 -4.39
C TYR A 83 15.23 -12.86 -2.86
N GLY A 84 15.96 -13.78 -2.24
CA GLY A 84 16.16 -13.80 -0.79
C GLY A 84 16.87 -12.55 -0.28
N ILE A 85 17.93 -12.09 -0.98
CA ILE A 85 18.63 -10.84 -0.65
C ILE A 85 17.68 -9.64 -0.78
N PHE A 86 16.95 -9.56 -1.90
CA PHE A 86 15.98 -8.49 -2.14
C PHE A 86 14.93 -8.41 -1.01
N VAL A 87 14.29 -9.54 -0.68
CA VAL A 87 13.23 -9.57 0.35
C VAL A 87 13.78 -9.19 1.72
N TRP A 88 14.94 -9.72 2.10
CA TRP A 88 15.55 -9.41 3.39
C TRP A 88 15.83 -7.92 3.54
N VAL A 89 16.48 -7.31 2.54
CA VAL A 89 16.82 -5.89 2.53
C VAL A 89 15.56 -5.02 2.47
N TRP A 90 14.57 -5.41 1.66
CA TRP A 90 13.31 -4.69 1.56
C TRP A 90 12.51 -4.69 2.88
N VAL A 91 12.40 -5.84 3.55
CA VAL A 91 11.72 -5.94 4.84
C VAL A 91 12.42 -5.09 5.88
N ALA A 92 13.75 -5.11 5.92
CA ALA A 92 14.53 -4.25 6.81
C ALA A 92 14.24 -2.75 6.53
N ALA A 93 14.20 -2.34 5.25
CA ALA A 93 13.87 -0.97 4.86
C ALA A 93 12.45 -0.56 5.30
N VAL A 94 11.46 -1.42 5.13
CA VAL A 94 10.07 -1.16 5.55
C VAL A 94 9.99 -1.00 7.08
N ILE A 95 10.65 -1.86 7.84
CA ILE A 95 10.70 -1.76 9.32
C ILE A 95 11.35 -0.43 9.74
N CYS A 96 12.51 -0.11 9.17
CA CYS A 96 13.22 1.15 9.46
C CYS A 96 12.40 2.39 9.07
N GLY A 97 11.72 2.37 7.92
CA GLY A 97 10.82 3.43 7.48
C GLY A 97 9.65 3.65 8.44
N GLY A 98 9.01 2.55 8.88
CA GLY A 98 7.94 2.60 9.88
C GLY A 98 8.40 3.13 11.24
N LEU A 99 9.59 2.72 11.70
CA LEU A 99 10.20 3.24 12.94
C LEU A 99 10.50 4.74 12.82
N ALA A 100 10.99 5.22 11.70
CA ALA A 100 11.28 6.64 11.45
C ALA A 100 10.03 7.52 11.57
N CYS A 101 8.83 6.97 11.32
CA CYS A 101 7.59 7.70 11.47
C CYS A 101 7.16 7.95 12.91
N LEU A 102 7.70 7.24 13.93
CA LEU A 102 7.41 7.36 15.37
C LEU A 102 5.91 7.49 15.69
N GLY A 103 5.05 6.77 14.97
CA GLY A 103 3.60 6.76 15.22
C GLY A 103 2.83 7.92 14.60
N PHE A 104 3.43 8.83 13.85
CA PHE A 104 2.72 9.92 13.16
C PHE A 104 1.57 9.44 12.26
N PRO A 105 1.66 8.32 11.51
CA PRO A 105 0.52 7.80 10.74
C PRO A 105 -0.74 7.58 11.57
N SER A 106 -0.59 7.12 12.83
CA SER A 106 -1.71 6.95 13.77
C SER A 106 -2.15 8.26 14.40
N ALA A 107 -1.20 9.16 14.70
CA ALA A 107 -1.48 10.45 15.28
C ALA A 107 -2.32 11.32 14.35
N VAL A 108 -1.98 11.40 13.04
CA VAL A 108 -2.73 12.20 12.07
C VAL A 108 -4.16 11.71 11.91
N VAL A 109 -4.40 10.39 11.95
CA VAL A 109 -5.75 9.80 11.88
C VAL A 109 -6.62 10.25 13.08
N ARG A 110 -6.02 10.46 14.24
CA ARG A 110 -6.72 10.91 15.44
C ARG A 110 -6.94 12.43 15.46
N PHE A 111 -5.89 13.21 15.21
CA PHE A 111 -5.91 14.66 15.44
C PHE A 111 -6.52 15.45 14.27
N ILE A 112 -6.40 15.00 13.03
CA ILE A 112 -6.99 15.71 11.89
C ILE A 112 -8.52 15.86 12.02
N PRO A 113 -9.31 14.80 12.31
CA PRO A 113 -10.75 14.95 12.51
C PRO A 113 -11.09 15.86 13.69
N GLN A 114 -10.32 15.80 14.79
CA GLN A 114 -10.51 16.66 15.96
C GLN A 114 -10.35 18.14 15.58
N TYR A 115 -9.24 18.53 14.96
CA TYR A 115 -8.99 19.91 14.56
C TYR A 115 -9.99 20.44 13.51
N ARG A 116 -10.52 19.53 12.67
CA ARG A 116 -11.62 19.89 11.75
C ARG A 116 -12.90 20.25 12.49
N VAL A 117 -13.29 19.51 13.53
CA VAL A 117 -14.46 19.80 14.36
C VAL A 117 -14.26 21.11 15.14
N GLU A 118 -13.05 21.33 15.67
CA GLU A 118 -12.69 22.56 16.37
C GLU A 118 -12.52 23.78 15.46
N LYS A 119 -12.57 23.59 14.12
CA LYS A 119 -12.31 24.62 13.09
C LYS A 119 -10.95 25.31 13.26
N ASN A 120 -9.96 24.59 13.77
CA ASN A 120 -8.61 25.09 13.99
C ASN A 120 -7.73 24.80 12.77
N ASP A 121 -7.83 25.64 11.73
CA ASP A 121 -7.08 25.46 10.48
C ASP A 121 -5.57 25.60 10.66
N ALA A 122 -5.11 26.31 11.66
CA ALA A 122 -3.69 26.46 11.95
C ALA A 122 -3.11 25.14 12.47
N ALA A 123 -3.78 24.50 13.45
CA ALA A 123 -3.38 23.20 13.97
C ALA A 123 -3.53 22.09 12.90
N LEU A 124 -4.58 22.14 12.08
CA LEU A 124 -4.81 21.20 10.99
C LEU A 124 -3.65 21.24 9.96
N ARG A 125 -3.26 22.43 9.52
CA ARG A 125 -2.08 22.58 8.64
C ARG A 125 -0.80 22.16 9.34
N GLY A 126 -0.63 22.54 10.60
CA GLY A 126 0.54 22.19 11.41
C GLY A 126 0.75 20.69 11.51
N ILE A 127 -0.27 19.93 11.86
CA ILE A 127 -0.16 18.46 11.95
C ILE A 127 0.08 17.79 10.58
N THR A 128 -0.60 18.29 9.52
CA THR A 128 -0.50 17.70 8.19
C THR A 128 0.88 17.89 7.56
N TYR A 129 1.38 19.11 7.57
CA TYR A 129 2.71 19.41 7.02
C TYR A 129 3.83 19.01 7.98
N GLY A 130 3.64 19.24 9.28
CA GLY A 130 4.64 18.91 10.30
C GLY A 130 4.96 17.43 10.35
N SER A 131 3.93 16.55 10.27
CA SER A 131 4.14 15.10 10.23
C SER A 131 4.92 14.64 8.99
N ARG A 132 4.65 15.22 7.82
CA ARG A 132 5.37 14.92 6.57
C ARG A 132 6.84 15.35 6.65
N ILE A 133 7.10 16.60 7.08
CA ILE A 133 8.46 17.14 7.20
C ILE A 133 9.26 16.38 8.23
N TYR A 134 8.66 16.10 9.39
CA TYR A 134 9.30 15.33 10.45
C TYR A 134 9.68 13.93 9.99
N SER A 135 8.76 13.19 9.38
CA SER A 135 9.01 11.83 8.92
C SER A 135 10.07 11.78 7.82
N LEU A 136 10.04 12.75 6.91
CA LEU A 136 11.04 12.88 5.87
C LEU A 136 12.43 13.13 6.48
N PHE A 137 12.53 14.08 7.44
CA PHE A 137 13.78 14.40 8.12
C PHE A 137 14.31 13.22 8.94
N ALA A 138 13.47 12.58 9.76
CA ALA A 138 13.86 11.44 10.60
C ALA A 138 14.32 10.24 9.74
N ALA A 139 13.59 9.94 8.65
CA ALA A 139 13.96 8.87 7.74
C ALA A 139 15.23 9.18 6.94
N THR A 140 15.46 10.45 6.58
CA THR A 140 16.71 10.88 5.94
C THR A 140 17.88 10.73 6.90
N LEU A 141 17.73 11.13 8.15
CA LEU A 141 18.75 10.95 9.17
C LEU A 141 19.08 9.46 9.37
N LEU A 142 18.04 8.61 9.46
CA LEU A 142 18.20 7.16 9.57
C LEU A 142 18.87 6.56 8.33
N ALA A 143 18.55 7.07 7.15
CA ALA A 143 19.20 6.67 5.89
C ALA A 143 20.70 7.01 5.89
N VAL A 144 21.06 8.23 6.31
CA VAL A 144 22.48 8.65 6.44
C VAL A 144 23.22 7.76 7.43
N VAL A 145 22.63 7.46 8.58
CA VAL A 145 23.20 6.53 9.56
C VAL A 145 23.35 5.13 8.96
N GLY A 146 22.35 4.64 8.26
CA GLY A 146 22.39 3.34 7.59
C GLY A 146 23.50 3.26 6.54
N ILE A 147 23.66 4.31 5.73
CA ILE A 147 24.74 4.44 4.74
C ILE A 147 26.10 4.44 5.46
N ALA A 148 26.26 5.23 6.51
CA ALA A 148 27.50 5.30 7.26
C ALA A 148 27.87 3.94 7.90
N VAL A 149 26.91 3.28 8.54
CA VAL A 149 27.13 1.94 9.11
C VAL A 149 27.52 0.94 8.04
N THR A 150 26.81 0.91 6.90
CA THR A 150 27.15 0.01 5.79
C THR A 150 28.56 0.30 5.25
N TYR A 151 28.93 1.57 5.14
CA TYR A 151 30.26 1.97 4.66
C TYR A 151 31.38 1.56 5.63
N PHE A 152 31.22 1.79 6.93
CA PHE A 152 32.25 1.42 7.92
C PHE A 152 32.40 -0.10 8.10
N PHE A 153 31.32 -0.85 7.91
CA PHE A 153 31.30 -2.31 8.09
C PHE A 153 31.35 -3.08 6.77
N GLN A 154 31.63 -2.43 5.63
CA GLN A 154 31.59 -3.09 4.32
C GLN A 154 32.59 -4.24 4.19
N GLU A 155 33.70 -4.23 4.92
CA GLU A 155 34.67 -5.33 4.94
C GLU A 155 34.18 -6.55 5.72
N THR A 156 33.28 -6.33 6.70
CA THR A 156 32.69 -7.38 7.53
C THR A 156 31.40 -7.93 6.88
N ILE A 157 30.68 -7.07 6.19
CA ILE A 157 29.42 -7.42 5.50
C ILE A 157 29.80 -8.08 4.18
N SER A 158 29.17 -9.21 3.85
CA SER A 158 29.32 -9.85 2.54
C SER A 158 29.04 -8.83 1.41
N SER A 159 29.91 -8.77 0.43
CA SER A 159 29.85 -7.80 -0.70
C SER A 159 28.51 -7.82 -1.45
N ILE A 160 27.80 -8.95 -1.41
CA ILE A 160 26.50 -9.14 -2.05
C ILE A 160 25.41 -8.23 -1.43
N TYR A 161 25.51 -7.90 -0.12
CA TYR A 161 24.54 -7.06 0.59
C TYR A 161 24.86 -5.57 0.56
N VAL A 162 26.09 -5.18 0.30
CA VAL A 162 26.56 -3.78 0.42
C VAL A 162 25.76 -2.86 -0.51
N LEU A 163 25.69 -3.16 -1.80
CA LEU A 163 24.93 -2.37 -2.76
C LEU A 163 23.42 -2.37 -2.50
N PRO A 164 22.77 -3.53 -2.23
CA PRO A 164 21.37 -3.57 -1.80
C PRO A 164 21.06 -2.71 -0.58
N LEU A 165 21.91 -2.69 0.44
CA LEU A 165 21.72 -1.87 1.66
C LEU A 165 21.82 -0.37 1.36
N PHE A 166 22.77 0.08 0.52
CA PHE A 166 22.83 1.46 0.09
C PHE A 166 21.56 1.89 -0.67
N LEU A 167 21.07 1.05 -1.58
CA LEU A 167 19.86 1.32 -2.33
C LEU A 167 18.63 1.39 -1.41
N ALA A 168 18.53 0.48 -0.44
CA ALA A 168 17.46 0.50 0.55
C ALA A 168 17.47 1.77 1.39
N ALA A 169 18.64 2.25 1.82
CA ALA A 169 18.76 3.48 2.57
C ALA A 169 18.24 4.70 1.77
N ILE A 170 18.52 4.77 0.47
CA ILE A 170 17.97 5.83 -0.42
C ILE A 170 16.42 5.77 -0.49
N CYS A 171 15.82 4.60 -0.32
CA CYS A 171 14.37 4.44 -0.36
C CYS A 171 13.66 4.89 0.94
N LEU A 172 14.36 4.90 2.09
CA LEU A 172 13.77 5.16 3.41
C LEU A 172 12.97 6.46 3.51
N PRO A 173 13.44 7.62 3.04
CA PRO A 173 12.70 8.88 3.17
C PRO A 173 11.32 8.81 2.48
N MET A 174 11.25 8.19 1.31
CA MET A 174 10.00 8.06 0.56
C MET A 174 9.08 7.00 1.14
N LEU A 175 9.62 5.94 1.74
CA LEU A 175 8.82 4.96 2.49
C LEU A 175 8.13 5.61 3.69
N ALA A 176 8.88 6.35 4.50
CA ALA A 176 8.32 7.05 5.66
C ALA A 176 7.28 8.12 5.26
N LEU A 177 7.56 8.86 4.17
CA LEU A 177 6.62 9.84 3.65
C LEU A 177 5.30 9.17 3.20
N ALA A 178 5.38 8.06 2.47
CA ALA A 178 4.21 7.30 2.03
C ALA A 178 3.34 6.82 3.21
N GLU A 179 3.95 6.32 4.28
CA GLU A 179 3.24 5.89 5.49
C GLU A 179 2.44 7.02 6.14
N VAL A 180 3.03 8.22 6.23
CA VAL A 180 2.34 9.39 6.78
C VAL A 180 1.22 9.87 5.84
N GLN A 181 1.45 9.86 4.52
CA GLN A 181 0.44 10.22 3.53
C GLN A 181 -0.76 9.29 3.58
N ASP A 182 -0.53 7.98 3.74
CA ASP A 182 -1.60 6.98 3.97
C ASP A 182 -2.42 7.34 5.23
N GLY A 183 -1.75 7.74 6.30
CA GLY A 183 -2.40 8.22 7.52
C GLY A 183 -3.26 9.45 7.29
N VAL A 184 -2.72 10.46 6.60
CA VAL A 184 -3.43 11.71 6.26
C VAL A 184 -4.64 11.41 5.38
N ALA A 185 -4.49 10.64 4.31
CA ALA A 185 -5.58 10.29 3.41
C ALA A 185 -6.70 9.54 4.14
N ARG A 186 -6.36 8.62 5.05
CA ARG A 186 -7.34 7.94 5.91
C ARG A 186 -8.07 8.90 6.84
N ALA A 187 -7.38 9.90 7.40
CA ALA A 187 -7.99 10.91 8.27
C ALA A 187 -9.01 11.79 7.54
N PHE A 188 -8.82 12.00 6.23
CA PHE A 188 -9.76 12.72 5.37
C PHE A 188 -10.83 11.82 4.74
N ASN A 189 -10.87 10.53 5.06
CA ASN A 189 -11.75 9.52 4.43
C ASN A 189 -11.53 9.36 2.91
N TRP A 190 -10.35 9.73 2.40
CA TRP A 190 -9.95 9.50 1.01
C TRP A 190 -9.37 8.09 0.86
N ILE A 191 -10.26 7.09 0.95
CA ILE A 191 -9.87 5.68 0.97
C ILE A 191 -9.16 5.28 -0.32
N ASP A 192 -9.61 5.82 -1.46
CA ASP A 192 -9.02 5.57 -2.77
C ASP A 192 -7.57 6.04 -2.83
N ILE A 193 -7.30 7.25 -2.31
CA ILE A 193 -5.97 7.86 -2.27
C ILE A 193 -5.09 7.20 -1.22
N ALA A 194 -5.66 6.69 -0.13
CA ALA A 194 -4.91 5.98 0.90
C ALA A 194 -4.45 4.59 0.43
N LEU A 195 -5.31 3.85 -0.27
CA LEU A 195 -5.05 2.45 -0.58
C LEU A 195 -4.44 2.23 -1.98
N SER A 196 -4.85 3.01 -3.00
CA SER A 196 -4.47 2.70 -4.36
C SER A 196 -2.97 2.93 -4.66
N PRO A 197 -2.28 3.99 -4.21
CA PRO A 197 -0.87 4.16 -4.53
C PRO A 197 0.02 3.11 -3.88
N THR A 198 -0.19 2.82 -2.62
CA THR A 198 0.65 1.90 -1.85
C THR A 198 0.37 0.43 -2.19
N TYR A 199 -0.89 0.04 -2.36
CA TYR A 199 -1.27 -1.37 -2.50
C TYR A 199 -1.53 -1.82 -3.93
N LEU A 200 -1.86 -0.91 -4.85
CA LEU A 200 -2.11 -1.24 -6.26
C LEU A 200 -1.01 -0.69 -7.16
N LEU A 201 -0.75 0.61 -7.10
CA LEU A 201 0.14 1.27 -8.04
C LEU A 201 1.60 0.83 -7.84
N ARG A 202 2.10 0.81 -6.60
CA ARG A 202 3.49 0.45 -6.30
C ARG A 202 3.86 -0.96 -6.78
N PRO A 203 3.13 -2.06 -6.47
CA PRO A 203 3.48 -3.39 -6.96
C PRO A 203 3.48 -3.49 -8.49
N VAL A 204 2.53 -2.85 -9.15
CA VAL A 204 2.45 -2.81 -10.61
C VAL A 204 3.64 -2.04 -11.20
N LEU A 205 3.98 -0.89 -10.63
CA LEU A 205 5.14 -0.10 -11.07
C LEU A 205 6.46 -0.85 -10.87
N ILE A 206 6.60 -1.61 -9.77
CA ILE A 206 7.78 -2.46 -9.55
C ILE A 206 7.91 -3.47 -10.69
N LEU A 207 6.82 -4.15 -11.06
CA LEU A 207 6.85 -5.10 -12.16
C LEU A 207 7.19 -4.43 -13.49
N ILE A 208 6.56 -3.30 -13.80
CA ILE A 208 6.83 -2.54 -15.04
C ILE A 208 8.30 -2.10 -15.08
N ALA A 209 8.81 -1.54 -13.99
CA ALA A 209 10.19 -1.10 -13.90
C ALA A 209 11.18 -2.28 -14.02
N MET A 210 10.85 -3.43 -13.41
CA MET A 210 11.67 -4.63 -13.53
C MET A 210 11.67 -5.19 -14.96
N VAL A 211 10.50 -5.30 -15.61
CA VAL A 211 10.40 -5.70 -17.01
C VAL A 211 11.19 -4.74 -17.90
N GLY A 212 11.05 -3.43 -17.67
CA GLY A 212 11.85 -2.43 -18.37
C GLY A 212 13.34 -2.64 -18.20
N ALA A 213 13.82 -2.80 -16.96
CA ALA A 213 15.25 -3.04 -16.69
C ALA A 213 15.78 -4.28 -17.40
N LEU A 214 15.02 -5.38 -17.39
CA LEU A 214 15.40 -6.61 -18.09
C LEU A 214 15.39 -6.41 -19.62
N ALA A 215 14.43 -5.66 -20.17
CA ALA A 215 14.38 -5.36 -21.61
C ALA A 215 15.57 -4.50 -22.07
N PHE A 216 16.11 -3.63 -21.20
CA PHE A 216 17.35 -2.87 -21.44
C PHE A 216 18.62 -3.72 -21.21
N GLY A 217 18.52 -5.02 -20.97
CA GLY A 217 19.66 -5.93 -20.81
C GLY A 217 20.31 -5.91 -19.43
N MET A 218 19.65 -5.33 -18.42
CA MET A 218 20.14 -5.40 -17.04
C MET A 218 19.99 -6.83 -16.50
N GLN A 219 20.95 -7.25 -15.69
CA GLN A 219 20.89 -8.56 -15.03
C GLN A 219 19.80 -8.59 -13.97
N ALA A 220 19.15 -9.74 -13.81
CA ALA A 220 18.13 -9.97 -12.79
C ALA A 220 18.79 -10.19 -11.42
N THR A 221 19.20 -9.11 -10.76
CA THR A 221 19.87 -9.12 -9.44
C THR A 221 19.01 -8.42 -8.39
N ALA A 222 19.31 -8.65 -7.12
CA ALA A 222 18.67 -7.93 -6.01
C ALA A 222 18.82 -6.40 -6.12
N ALA A 223 19.97 -5.94 -6.62
CA ALA A 223 20.20 -4.51 -6.84
C ALA A 223 19.25 -3.94 -7.92
N THR A 224 19.08 -4.64 -9.04
CA THR A 224 18.14 -4.24 -10.10
C THR A 224 16.70 -4.19 -9.58
N ALA A 225 16.30 -5.18 -8.78
CA ALA A 225 14.98 -5.21 -8.15
C ALA A 225 14.77 -4.05 -7.17
N LEU A 226 15.80 -3.70 -6.38
CA LEU A 226 15.74 -2.54 -5.49
C LEU A 226 15.70 -1.23 -6.25
N MET A 227 16.43 -1.06 -7.34
CA MET A 227 16.33 0.13 -8.20
C MET A 227 14.91 0.30 -8.77
N ALA A 228 14.30 -0.80 -9.27
CA ALA A 228 12.92 -0.80 -9.71
C ALA A 228 11.96 -0.41 -8.58
N THR A 229 12.20 -0.93 -7.37
CA THR A 229 11.39 -0.64 -6.18
C THR A 229 11.55 0.81 -5.73
N ILE A 230 12.76 1.39 -5.77
CA ILE A 230 13.01 2.80 -5.50
C ILE A 230 12.21 3.66 -6.47
N ALA A 231 12.36 3.45 -7.77
CA ALA A 231 11.66 4.21 -8.79
C ALA A 231 10.12 4.16 -8.59
N ALA A 232 9.58 2.96 -8.34
CA ALA A 232 8.15 2.76 -8.08
C ALA A 232 7.69 3.46 -6.79
N THR A 233 8.48 3.38 -5.71
CA THR A 233 8.15 4.00 -4.42
C THR A 233 8.19 5.52 -4.50
N TRP A 234 9.21 6.09 -5.13
CA TRP A 234 9.32 7.53 -5.35
C TRP A 234 8.16 8.05 -6.18
N PHE A 235 7.87 7.39 -7.31
CA PHE A 235 6.75 7.78 -8.16
C PHE A 235 5.40 7.70 -7.43
N SER A 236 5.13 6.59 -6.76
CA SER A 236 3.87 6.41 -6.01
C SER A 236 3.71 7.43 -4.88
N SER A 237 4.80 7.76 -4.16
CA SER A 237 4.79 8.75 -3.08
C SER A 237 4.58 10.17 -3.60
N ILE A 238 5.14 10.52 -4.77
CA ILE A 238 4.91 11.82 -5.41
C ILE A 238 3.46 11.93 -5.89
N VAL A 239 2.91 10.89 -6.52
CA VAL A 239 1.49 10.87 -6.93
C VAL A 239 0.55 11.04 -5.74
N GLN A 240 0.93 10.54 -4.57
CA GLN A 240 0.13 10.66 -3.35
C GLN A 240 0.24 12.04 -2.68
N LEU A 241 1.22 12.87 -3.06
CA LEU A 241 1.39 14.23 -2.52
C LEU A 241 0.30 15.21 -2.98
N VAL A 242 -0.37 14.90 -4.07
CA VAL A 242 -1.47 15.69 -4.65
C VAL A 242 -2.75 15.49 -3.86
#